data_f00257d9502b8813a450f34d246f8700
#
_entry.id   f00257d9502b8813a450f34d246f8700
#
_cell.length_a   1.000
_cell.length_b   1.000
_cell.length_c   1.000
_cell.angle_alpha   90.00
_cell.angle_beta   90.00
_cell.angle_gamma   90.00
#
_symmetry.space_group_name_H-M   'P 1'
#
loop_
_entity.id
_entity.type
_entity.pdbx_description
1 polymer ?
#
loop_
_entity_poly.entity_id
_entity_poly.type
_entity_poly.pdbx_seq_one_letter_code
_entity_poly.pdbx_strand_id
1 'polypeptide(L)'
;MQNSLLKPKTINVEQLGPNRAKVALEPFERGYGHTLGNALRRVLLSSMSDYAPKEVTIAGVLHEYSSIDGVQEDVVNILLNLKGVVFKLHNRDEVTLSLRKDSEGLVTAADIQTPHDVEIINPDHVIAHLSHGGKL
;
A
#
# COMPACT_ATOMS: atom_id res chain seq x y z
N MET A 1 8.55 27.19 39.69
CA MET A 1 8.26 27.65 38.33
C MET A 1 7.90 26.46 37.46
N GLN A 2 6.70 26.43 36.95
CA GLN A 2 6.36 25.45 35.94
C GLN A 2 6.87 25.97 34.59
N ASN A 3 7.88 25.32 34.03
CA ASN A 3 8.26 25.53 32.63
C ASN A 3 7.20 24.90 31.74
N SER A 4 6.20 25.67 31.34
CA SER A 4 5.24 25.22 30.36
C SER A 4 5.84 25.41 28.97
N LEU A 5 5.98 24.31 28.22
CA LEU A 5 6.35 24.38 26.82
C LEU A 5 5.24 25.03 26.00
N LEU A 6 5.61 25.78 24.97
CA LEU A 6 4.65 26.29 24.00
C LEU A 6 3.95 25.12 23.29
N LYS A 7 2.63 25.16 23.33
CA LYS A 7 1.82 24.16 22.62
C LYS A 7 1.32 24.74 21.31
N PRO A 8 1.26 23.96 20.25
CA PRO A 8 0.67 24.40 18.99
C PRO A 8 -0.79 24.80 19.21
N LYS A 9 -1.15 25.97 18.74
CA LYS A 9 -2.54 26.49 18.78
C LYS A 9 -3.18 26.46 17.41
N THR A 10 -2.36 26.47 16.36
CA THR A 10 -2.80 26.51 14.98
C THR A 10 -2.31 25.28 14.25
N ILE A 11 -3.22 24.60 13.58
CA ILE A 11 -2.93 23.44 12.72
C ILE A 11 -3.42 23.78 11.32
N ASN A 12 -2.49 23.91 10.37
CA ASN A 12 -2.80 24.10 8.97
C ASN A 12 -2.43 22.86 8.18
N VAL A 13 -3.39 22.31 7.45
CA VAL A 13 -3.18 21.16 6.59
C VAL A 13 -3.38 21.58 5.14
N GLU A 14 -2.35 21.45 4.34
CA GLU A 14 -2.40 21.67 2.90
C GLU A 14 -2.30 20.33 2.18
N GLN A 15 -3.35 19.94 1.49
CA GLN A 15 -3.38 18.71 0.71
C GLN A 15 -2.63 18.94 -0.61
N LEU A 16 -1.49 18.29 -0.78
CA LEU A 16 -0.65 18.41 -1.98
C LEU A 16 -0.94 17.34 -3.03
N GLY A 17 -1.66 16.29 -2.67
CA GLY A 17 -2.02 15.19 -3.54
C GLY A 17 -2.81 14.13 -2.78
N PRO A 18 -3.23 13.03 -3.43
CA PRO A 18 -4.02 11.99 -2.77
C PRO A 18 -3.29 11.31 -1.61
N ASN A 19 -1.96 11.25 -1.68
CA ASN A 19 -1.11 10.58 -0.66
C ASN A 19 -0.06 11.53 -0.08
N ARG A 20 -0.27 12.84 -0.18
CA ARG A 20 0.70 13.82 0.28
C ARG A 20 0.01 15.03 0.85
N ALA A 21 0.45 15.42 2.04
CA ALA A 21 -0.03 16.62 2.70
C ALA A 21 1.13 17.34 3.40
N LYS A 22 1.00 18.64 3.50
CA LYS A 22 1.89 19.48 4.29
C LYS A 22 1.11 19.97 5.51
N VAL A 23 1.65 19.69 6.70
CA VAL A 23 1.03 20.08 7.96
C VAL A 23 1.93 21.09 8.66
N ALA A 24 1.39 22.23 9.00
CA ALA A 24 2.07 23.25 9.78
C ALA A 24 1.44 23.36 11.16
N LEU A 25 2.26 23.26 12.18
CA LEU A 25 1.88 23.40 13.58
C LEU A 25 2.62 24.58 14.19
N GLU A 26 1.90 25.51 14.80
CA GLU A 26 2.46 26.72 15.38
C GLU A 26 1.73 27.10 16.67
N PRO A 27 2.42 27.69 17.68
CA PRO A 27 3.85 27.89 17.83
C PRO A 27 4.56 26.69 18.49
N PHE A 28 5.88 26.62 18.31
CA PHE A 28 6.75 25.67 19.01
C PHE A 28 7.94 26.38 19.66
N GLU A 29 8.45 25.79 20.73
CA GLU A 29 9.76 26.16 21.26
C GLU A 29 10.85 25.91 20.21
N ARG A 30 11.88 26.74 20.22
CA ARG A 30 12.99 26.64 19.30
C ARG A 30 13.64 25.24 19.36
N GLY A 31 13.82 24.59 18.19
CA GLY A 31 14.38 23.26 18.08
C GLY A 31 13.41 22.10 18.35
N TYR A 32 12.26 22.38 18.91
CA TYR A 32 11.27 21.35 19.26
C TYR A 32 10.61 20.72 18.03
N GLY A 33 10.54 21.48 16.93
CA GLY A 33 10.01 20.97 15.66
C GLY A 33 10.81 19.78 15.13
N HIS A 34 12.12 19.80 15.22
CA HIS A 34 12.98 18.69 14.82
C HIS A 34 12.74 17.45 15.69
N THR A 35 12.61 17.64 16.98
CA THR A 35 12.35 16.56 17.95
C THR A 35 11.00 15.90 17.66
N LEU A 36 9.95 16.68 17.50
CA LEU A 36 8.61 16.17 17.21
C LEU A 36 8.54 15.52 15.82
N GLY A 37 9.12 16.15 14.81
CA GLY A 37 9.14 15.63 13.45
C GLY A 37 9.85 14.29 13.37
N ASN A 38 10.99 14.14 14.01
CA ASN A 38 11.70 12.88 14.07
C ASN A 38 10.93 11.79 14.85
N ALA A 39 10.30 12.14 15.96
CA ALA A 39 9.48 11.23 16.74
C ALA A 39 8.26 10.73 15.92
N LEU A 40 7.55 11.63 15.24
CA LEU A 40 6.43 11.28 14.37
C LEU A 40 6.87 10.37 13.21
N ARG A 41 7.99 10.69 12.58
CA ARG A 41 8.55 9.86 11.51
C ARG A 41 8.79 8.43 11.99
N ARG A 42 9.39 8.27 13.16
CA ARG A 42 9.69 6.94 13.72
C ARG A 42 8.41 6.16 14.06
N VAL A 43 7.43 6.82 14.63
CA VAL A 43 6.12 6.19 14.95
C VAL A 43 5.39 5.77 13.68
N LEU A 44 5.34 6.64 12.67
CA LEU A 44 4.67 6.35 11.40
C LEU A 44 5.32 5.18 10.66
N LEU A 45 6.65 5.09 10.69
CA LEU A 45 7.37 4.01 10.01
C LEU A 45 7.35 2.68 10.75
N SER A 46 7.25 2.68 12.08
CA SER A 46 7.43 1.47 12.88
C SER A 46 6.17 0.97 13.57
N SER A 47 5.17 1.80 13.78
CA SER A 47 4.07 1.48 14.68
C SER A 47 2.68 1.59 14.04
N MET A 48 2.57 2.08 12.81
CA MET A 48 1.30 2.07 12.11
C MET A 48 1.06 0.71 11.46
N SER A 49 -0.09 0.13 11.78
CA SER A 49 -0.51 -1.14 11.20
C SER A 49 -1.07 -0.93 9.80
N ASP A 50 -0.75 -1.85 8.92
CA ASP A 50 -1.28 -1.88 7.56
C ASP A 50 -1.56 -3.32 7.15
N TYR A 51 -2.25 -3.48 6.01
CA TYR A 51 -2.54 -4.77 5.45
C TYR A 51 -1.69 -5.00 4.21
N ALA A 52 -0.99 -6.12 4.18
CA ALA A 52 -0.13 -6.48 3.05
C ALA A 52 -0.27 -7.96 2.71
N PRO A 53 0.00 -8.35 1.46
CA PRO A 53 0.10 -9.76 1.10
C PRO A 53 1.19 -10.45 1.91
N LYS A 54 0.85 -11.56 2.56
CA LYS A 54 1.77 -12.38 3.36
C LYS A 54 2.29 -13.56 2.57
N GLU A 55 1.41 -14.21 1.84
CA GLU A 55 1.70 -15.36 1.01
C GLU A 55 0.99 -15.24 -0.32
N VAL A 56 1.63 -15.66 -1.38
CA VAL A 56 1.06 -15.70 -2.73
C VAL A 56 1.32 -17.08 -3.33
N THR A 57 0.27 -17.67 -3.89
CA THR A 57 0.37 -18.91 -4.66
C THR A 57 -0.08 -18.61 -6.08
N ILE A 58 0.74 -18.93 -7.06
CA ILE A 58 0.42 -18.76 -8.48
C ILE A 58 0.40 -20.13 -9.13
N ALA A 59 -0.67 -20.44 -9.85
CA ALA A 59 -0.83 -21.72 -10.54
C ALA A 59 0.32 -21.94 -11.54
N GLY A 60 0.91 -23.14 -11.51
CA GLY A 60 2.01 -23.51 -12.41
C GLY A 60 3.37 -22.92 -12.06
N VAL A 61 3.48 -22.19 -10.95
CA VAL A 61 4.73 -21.58 -10.50
C VAL A 61 5.27 -22.31 -9.28
N LEU A 62 6.51 -22.76 -9.36
CA LEU A 62 7.18 -23.50 -8.28
C LEU A 62 8.06 -22.60 -7.39
N HIS A 63 8.58 -21.51 -7.96
CA HIS A 63 9.43 -20.57 -7.23
C HIS A 63 9.37 -19.16 -7.84
N GLU A 64 9.81 -18.18 -7.08
CA GLU A 64 9.72 -16.75 -7.41
C GLU A 64 10.54 -16.31 -8.65
N TYR A 65 11.52 -17.11 -9.07
CA TYR A 65 12.34 -16.81 -10.24
C TYR A 65 11.78 -17.38 -11.54
N SER A 66 10.58 -17.95 -11.49
CA SER A 66 9.90 -18.48 -12.67
C SER A 66 9.33 -17.38 -13.54
N SER A 67 9.09 -17.69 -14.79
CA SER A 67 8.28 -16.89 -15.71
C SER A 67 7.01 -17.66 -16.07
N ILE A 68 6.01 -16.93 -16.53
CA ILE A 68 4.71 -17.49 -16.92
C ILE A 68 4.50 -17.19 -18.40
N ASP A 69 4.20 -18.21 -19.21
CA ASP A 69 3.92 -18.02 -20.63
C ASP A 69 2.71 -17.10 -20.82
N GLY A 70 2.87 -16.11 -21.71
CA GLY A 70 1.82 -15.14 -21.98
C GLY A 70 1.69 -14.02 -20.95
N VAL A 71 2.57 -13.95 -19.96
CA VAL A 71 2.66 -12.85 -19.00
C VAL A 71 3.99 -12.13 -19.24
N GLN A 72 3.91 -10.80 -19.42
CA GLN A 72 5.09 -9.98 -19.71
C GLN A 72 6.08 -9.97 -18.55
N GLU A 73 5.58 -9.83 -17.33
CA GLU A 73 6.38 -9.78 -16.12
C GLU A 73 6.75 -11.19 -15.65
N ASP A 74 7.95 -11.31 -15.08
CA ASP A 74 8.32 -12.51 -14.33
C ASP A 74 7.64 -12.54 -12.96
N VAL A 75 7.72 -13.67 -12.27
CA VAL A 75 7.06 -13.84 -10.97
C VAL A 75 7.56 -12.84 -9.93
N VAL A 76 8.87 -12.53 -9.91
CA VAL A 76 9.43 -11.54 -8.98
C VAL A 76 8.77 -10.18 -9.18
N ASN A 77 8.61 -9.74 -10.43
CA ASN A 77 7.97 -8.48 -10.74
C ASN A 77 6.48 -8.48 -10.37
N ILE A 78 5.78 -9.59 -10.60
CA ILE A 78 4.38 -9.74 -10.18
C ILE A 78 4.27 -9.59 -8.65
N LEU A 79 5.14 -10.24 -7.89
CA LEU A 79 5.15 -10.16 -6.44
C LEU A 79 5.44 -8.74 -5.94
N LEU A 80 6.39 -8.05 -6.59
CA LEU A 80 6.69 -6.65 -6.29
C LEU A 80 5.51 -5.73 -6.59
N ASN A 81 4.82 -5.97 -7.69
CA ASN A 81 3.63 -5.21 -8.05
C ASN A 81 2.48 -5.44 -7.06
N LEU A 82 2.30 -6.67 -6.59
CA LEU A 82 1.31 -7.00 -5.56
C LEU A 82 1.56 -6.27 -4.24
N LYS A 83 2.82 -6.04 -3.88
CA LYS A 83 3.16 -5.26 -2.68
C LYS A 83 2.69 -3.82 -2.76
N GLY A 84 2.48 -3.28 -3.96
CA GLY A 84 1.95 -1.94 -4.17
C GLY A 84 0.44 -1.83 -4.04
N VAL A 85 -0.29 -2.94 -3.94
CA VAL A 85 -1.74 -2.92 -3.73
C VAL A 85 -2.06 -2.60 -2.29
N VAL A 86 -2.93 -1.62 -2.07
CA VAL A 86 -3.33 -1.17 -0.73
C VAL A 86 -4.69 -1.76 -0.40
N PHE A 87 -4.73 -2.58 0.64
CA PHE A 87 -5.94 -3.25 1.13
C PHE A 87 -6.46 -2.60 2.39
N LYS A 88 -7.77 -2.63 2.57
CA LYS A 88 -8.43 -2.29 3.82
C LYS A 88 -9.40 -3.41 4.17
N LEU A 89 -9.18 -4.02 5.33
CA LEU A 89 -10.02 -5.08 5.85
C LEU A 89 -10.89 -4.55 6.98
N HIS A 90 -12.17 -4.89 6.96
CA HIS A 90 -13.11 -4.51 7.99
C HIS A 90 -13.44 -5.73 8.86
N ASN A 91 -13.20 -5.62 10.17
CA ASN A 91 -13.47 -6.68 11.15
C ASN A 91 -12.75 -8.02 10.87
N ARG A 92 -11.60 -7.94 10.19
CA ARG A 92 -10.76 -9.11 9.89
C ARG A 92 -9.29 -8.76 10.08
N ASP A 93 -8.53 -9.73 10.55
CA ASP A 93 -7.08 -9.63 10.64
C ASP A 93 -6.38 -10.28 9.44
N GLU A 94 -7.03 -11.26 8.83
CA GLU A 94 -6.46 -12.03 7.72
C GLU A 94 -7.58 -12.51 6.79
N VAL A 95 -7.28 -12.57 5.50
CA VAL A 95 -8.21 -13.07 4.48
C VAL A 95 -7.40 -13.66 3.31
N THR A 96 -7.95 -14.67 2.68
CA THR A 96 -7.42 -15.20 1.43
C THR A 96 -8.25 -14.68 0.26
N LEU A 97 -7.58 -14.03 -0.68
CA LEU A 97 -8.20 -13.49 -1.89
C LEU A 97 -7.70 -14.25 -3.10
N SER A 98 -8.45 -14.20 -4.18
CA SER A 98 -8.07 -14.81 -5.44
C SER A 98 -8.17 -13.82 -6.59
N LEU A 99 -7.31 -14.02 -7.60
CA LEU A 99 -7.34 -13.30 -8.85
C LEU A 99 -7.22 -14.32 -9.97
N ARG A 100 -8.06 -14.18 -10.98
CA ARG A 100 -7.96 -14.95 -12.20
C ARG A 100 -8.28 -14.06 -13.38
N LYS A 101 -7.40 -14.05 -14.37
CA LYS A 101 -7.61 -13.35 -15.63
C LYS A 101 -7.04 -14.18 -16.78
N ASP A 102 -7.85 -14.33 -17.81
CA ASP A 102 -7.51 -15.13 -18.99
C ASP A 102 -7.77 -14.38 -20.30
N SER A 103 -7.95 -13.07 -20.22
CA SER A 103 -8.08 -12.17 -21.35
C SER A 103 -6.84 -11.30 -21.52
N GLU A 104 -6.48 -11.02 -22.77
CA GLU A 104 -5.38 -10.12 -23.10
C GLU A 104 -5.58 -8.73 -22.50
N GLY A 105 -4.50 -8.12 -22.02
CA GLY A 105 -4.48 -6.77 -21.51
C GLY A 105 -3.91 -6.65 -20.10
N LEU A 106 -4.28 -5.58 -19.42
CA LEU A 106 -3.81 -5.30 -18.07
C LEU A 106 -4.49 -6.17 -17.02
N VAL A 107 -3.70 -6.68 -16.10
CA VAL A 107 -4.17 -7.23 -14.83
C VAL A 107 -3.95 -6.16 -13.77
N THR A 108 -5.02 -5.70 -13.17
CA THR A 108 -4.97 -4.66 -12.14
C THR A 108 -5.49 -5.16 -10.80
N ALA A 109 -5.32 -4.37 -9.76
CA ALA A 109 -5.86 -4.70 -8.45
C ALA A 109 -7.38 -4.87 -8.45
N ALA A 110 -8.09 -4.22 -9.38
CA ALA A 110 -9.54 -4.40 -9.54
C ALA A 110 -9.94 -5.81 -9.98
N ASP A 111 -9.02 -6.57 -10.57
CA ASP A 111 -9.27 -7.96 -10.98
C ASP A 111 -9.23 -8.94 -9.80
N ILE A 112 -8.76 -8.51 -8.64
CA ILE A 112 -8.79 -9.32 -7.42
C ILE A 112 -10.24 -9.45 -6.95
N GLN A 113 -10.67 -10.68 -6.71
CA GLN A 113 -12.00 -10.96 -6.17
C GLN A 113 -12.03 -10.64 -4.68
N THR A 114 -12.84 -9.66 -4.29
CA THR A 114 -12.94 -9.21 -2.91
C THR A 114 -14.32 -9.44 -2.35
N PRO A 115 -14.46 -9.97 -1.11
CA PRO A 115 -15.72 -9.96 -0.39
C PRO A 115 -16.07 -8.54 0.07
N HIS A 116 -17.30 -8.36 0.57
CA HIS A 116 -17.80 -7.03 0.96
C HIS A 116 -17.02 -6.35 2.09
N ASP A 117 -16.30 -7.13 2.90
CA ASP A 117 -15.51 -6.64 4.03
C ASP A 117 -14.04 -6.36 3.68
N VAL A 118 -13.68 -6.46 2.41
CA VAL A 118 -12.34 -6.13 1.89
C VAL A 118 -12.48 -5.05 0.83
N GLU A 119 -11.70 -4.01 0.97
CA GLU A 119 -11.66 -2.89 0.03
C GLU A 119 -10.24 -2.73 -0.52
N ILE A 120 -10.13 -2.47 -1.82
CA ILE A 120 -8.87 -2.11 -2.47
C ILE A 120 -8.86 -0.62 -2.71
N ILE A 121 -7.90 0.08 -2.11
CA ILE A 121 -7.82 1.54 -2.16
C ILE A 121 -7.32 2.05 -3.50
N ASN A 122 -6.43 1.30 -4.16
CA ASN A 122 -5.84 1.64 -5.47
C ASN A 122 -6.16 0.59 -6.54
N PRO A 123 -7.43 0.48 -6.98
CA PRO A 123 -7.86 -0.57 -7.92
C PRO A 123 -7.17 -0.49 -9.29
N ASP A 124 -6.68 0.67 -9.67
CA ASP A 124 -5.98 0.89 -10.96
C ASP A 124 -4.52 0.44 -10.95
N HIS A 125 -4.01 0.01 -9.80
CA HIS A 125 -2.62 -0.44 -9.70
C HIS A 125 -2.37 -1.67 -10.57
N VAL A 126 -1.39 -1.57 -11.45
CA VAL A 126 -1.07 -2.62 -12.43
C VAL A 126 -0.27 -3.74 -11.75
N ILE A 127 -0.72 -4.97 -11.93
CA ILE A 127 -0.05 -6.17 -11.41
C ILE A 127 0.76 -6.83 -12.52
N ALA A 128 0.16 -7.02 -13.70
CA ALA A 128 0.79 -7.70 -14.82
C ALA A 128 0.18 -7.29 -16.15
N HIS A 129 0.82 -7.70 -17.25
CA HIS A 129 0.33 -7.56 -18.61
C HIS A 129 0.21 -8.93 -19.25
N LEU A 130 -0.98 -9.26 -19.73
CA LEU A 130 -1.23 -10.51 -20.46
C LEU A 130 -1.15 -10.26 -21.96
N SER A 131 -0.38 -11.08 -22.64
CA SER A 131 -0.39 -11.16 -24.10
C SER A 131 -1.49 -12.09 -24.59
N HIS A 132 -1.67 -12.16 -25.90
CA HIS A 132 -2.67 -13.03 -26.52
C HIS A 132 -2.49 -14.48 -26.04
N GLY A 133 -3.56 -15.06 -25.50
CA GLY A 133 -3.56 -16.40 -24.93
C GLY A 133 -2.93 -16.53 -23.54
N GLY A 134 -2.47 -15.42 -22.95
CA GLY A 134 -1.93 -15.41 -21.60
C GLY A 134 -3.00 -15.59 -20.53
N LYS A 135 -2.61 -16.18 -19.40
CA LYS A 135 -3.48 -16.43 -18.24
C LYS A 135 -2.71 -16.19 -16.95
N LEU A 136 -3.40 -15.65 -15.95
CA LEU A 136 -2.87 -15.47 -14.61
C LEU A 136 -3.93 -15.77 -13.55
#